data_cbc28b8fd57e752980fd7f33c292baca
#
_entry.id   cbc28b8fd57e752980fd7f33c292baca
#
_cell.length_a   1.000
_cell.length_b   1.000
_cell.length_c   1.000
_cell.angle_alpha   90.00
_cell.angle_beta   90.00
_cell.angle_gamma   90.00
#
_symmetry.space_group_name_H-M   'P 1'
#
loop_
_entity.id
_entity.type
_entity.pdbx_description
1 polymer ?
#
loop_
_entity_poly.entity_id
_entity_poly.type
_entity_poly.pdbx_seq_one_letter_code
_entity_poly.pdbx_strand_id
1 'polypeptide(L)'
;MKNDLSFDVVVIGGGHAGCEAAAASARLGVNTALFTHNIETIGEMSCNPAIGGLGKGHLVREIDALDGVMGDVADKSGIQFRLLNRSRGPAVRGPRTQSDRSLYRKYMQEKLLNYCNLTVFSDPVVKFIFDNNSISGFETKKGKKVLSNKIILTTGTFLNGLIHIGDERTPAGRYLSLIHI
;
A
#
# COMPACT_ATOMS: atom_id res chain seq x y z
N MET A 1 12.94 -8.53 29.24
CA MET A 1 11.79 -7.65 28.92
C MET A 1 11.72 -7.56 27.40
N LYS A 2 10.64 -8.02 26.77
CA LYS A 2 10.44 -7.76 25.33
C LYS A 2 10.19 -6.26 25.22
N ASN A 3 11.11 -5.53 24.58
CA ASN A 3 10.89 -4.10 24.29
C ASN A 3 9.70 -4.00 23.33
N ASP A 4 8.59 -3.49 23.83
CA ASP A 4 7.45 -3.17 22.99
C ASP A 4 7.87 -2.06 22.00
N LEU A 5 7.51 -2.22 20.72
CA LEU A 5 7.74 -1.19 19.71
C LEU A 5 6.66 -0.13 19.84
N SER A 6 7.02 1.13 19.69
CA SER A 6 6.05 2.24 19.73
C SER A 6 6.24 3.17 18.55
N PHE A 7 5.13 3.52 17.92
CA PHE A 7 5.06 4.44 16.77
C PHE A 7 3.88 5.40 16.94
N ASP A 8 4.03 6.60 16.41
CA ASP A 8 2.94 7.59 16.42
C ASP A 8 1.82 7.18 15.46
N VAL A 9 2.20 6.69 14.28
CA VAL A 9 1.27 6.19 13.26
C VAL A 9 1.75 4.83 12.76
N VAL A 10 0.82 3.90 12.64
CA VAL A 10 1.08 2.60 11.99
C VAL A 10 0.17 2.44 10.79
N VAL A 11 0.76 2.01 9.68
CA VAL A 11 0.03 1.61 8.45
C VAL A 11 0.13 0.10 8.29
N ILE A 12 -1.00 -0.55 8.08
CA ILE A 12 -1.09 -2.00 7.87
C ILE A 12 -1.50 -2.29 6.43
N GLY A 13 -0.59 -2.87 5.66
CA GLY A 13 -0.76 -3.22 4.26
C GLY A 13 0.17 -2.44 3.34
N GLY A 14 1.00 -3.15 2.56
CA GLY A 14 1.99 -2.59 1.62
C GLY A 14 1.48 -2.37 0.18
N GLY A 15 0.16 -2.31 -0.02
CA GLY A 15 -0.44 -1.95 -1.30
C GLY A 15 -0.35 -0.44 -1.58
N HIS A 16 -0.91 0.02 -2.71
CA HIS A 16 -0.83 1.44 -3.11
C HIS A 16 -1.36 2.41 -2.05
N ALA A 17 -2.51 2.09 -1.43
CA ALA A 17 -3.09 2.92 -0.38
C ALA A 17 -2.17 3.01 0.86
N GLY A 18 -1.56 1.88 1.24
CA GLY A 18 -0.61 1.85 2.36
C GLY A 18 0.68 2.58 2.06
N CYS A 19 1.20 2.48 0.84
CA CYS A 19 2.37 3.24 0.41
C CYS A 19 2.13 4.75 0.51
N GLU A 20 0.98 5.22 0.02
CA GLU A 20 0.61 6.64 0.09
C GLU A 20 0.40 7.11 1.54
N ALA A 21 -0.31 6.32 2.36
CA ALA A 21 -0.53 6.65 3.76
C ALA A 21 0.79 6.72 4.56
N ALA A 22 1.68 5.76 4.36
CA ALA A 22 2.98 5.72 5.02
C ALA A 22 3.87 6.89 4.56
N ALA A 23 3.92 7.17 3.26
CA ALA A 23 4.67 8.30 2.71
C ALA A 23 4.13 9.64 3.23
N ALA A 24 2.80 9.83 3.24
CA ALA A 24 2.18 11.05 3.73
C ALA A 24 2.51 11.29 5.22
N SER A 25 2.38 10.26 6.05
CA SER A 25 2.70 10.34 7.47
C SER A 25 4.19 10.65 7.70
N ALA A 26 5.08 9.98 6.97
CA ALA A 26 6.52 10.18 7.06
C ALA A 26 6.92 11.61 6.59
N ARG A 27 6.34 12.12 5.50
CA ARG A 27 6.59 13.50 5.02
C ARG A 27 6.23 14.56 6.04
N LEU A 28 5.20 14.31 6.85
CA LEU A 28 4.81 15.20 7.94
C LEU A 28 5.75 15.11 9.17
N GLY A 29 6.82 14.33 9.09
CA GLY A 29 7.79 14.20 10.18
C GLY A 29 7.35 13.25 11.30
N VAL A 30 6.28 12.48 11.10
CA VAL A 30 5.72 11.58 12.12
C VAL A 30 6.49 10.26 12.14
N ASN A 31 6.80 9.75 13.34
CA ASN A 31 7.41 8.42 13.51
C ASN A 31 6.43 7.33 13.08
N THR A 32 6.64 6.79 11.90
CA THR A 32 5.70 5.94 11.18
C THR A 32 6.24 4.52 11.00
N ALA A 33 5.37 3.52 11.15
CA ALA A 33 5.67 2.15 10.76
C ALA A 33 4.72 1.65 9.67
N LEU A 34 5.27 0.93 8.69
CA LEU A 34 4.50 0.18 7.70
C LEU A 34 4.67 -1.32 7.93
N PHE A 35 3.59 -2.01 8.24
CA PHE A 35 3.57 -3.47 8.38
C PHE A 35 2.99 -4.12 7.14
N THR A 36 3.72 -5.06 6.58
CA THR A 36 3.29 -5.85 5.42
C THR A 36 3.68 -7.32 5.61
N HIS A 37 3.06 -8.22 4.89
CA HIS A 37 3.41 -9.63 4.92
C HIS A 37 4.76 -9.91 4.21
N ASN A 38 5.09 -9.13 3.18
CA ASN A 38 6.36 -9.23 2.46
C ASN A 38 6.77 -7.85 1.91
N ILE A 39 7.98 -7.41 2.25
CA ILE A 39 8.53 -6.13 1.78
C ILE A 39 8.70 -6.12 0.27
N GLU A 40 9.07 -7.24 -0.32
CA GLU A 40 9.29 -7.35 -1.76
C GLU A 40 8.01 -7.16 -2.60
N THR A 41 6.84 -7.27 -1.99
CA THR A 41 5.54 -7.05 -2.66
C THR A 41 4.99 -5.63 -2.47
N ILE A 42 5.72 -4.75 -1.79
CA ILE A 42 5.32 -3.35 -1.66
C ILE A 42 5.24 -2.71 -3.05
N GLY A 43 4.12 -2.03 -3.32
CA GLY A 43 3.88 -1.38 -4.61
C GLY A 43 3.56 -2.34 -5.75
N GLU A 44 3.27 -3.61 -5.48
CA GLU A 44 2.94 -4.56 -6.54
C GLU A 44 1.63 -4.22 -7.25
N MET A 45 1.70 -4.18 -8.58
CA MET A 45 0.53 -3.98 -9.43
C MET A 45 -0.19 -5.30 -9.68
N SER A 46 -1.25 -5.55 -8.94
CA SER A 46 -1.99 -6.80 -8.97
C SER A 46 -2.89 -6.98 -10.21
N CYS A 47 -3.21 -5.90 -10.92
CA CYS A 47 -4.04 -5.92 -12.13
C CYS A 47 -3.24 -5.44 -13.35
N ASN A 48 -3.89 -4.75 -14.29
CA ASN A 48 -3.19 -4.13 -15.40
C ASN A 48 -2.11 -3.18 -14.88
N PRO A 49 -0.88 -3.25 -15.40
CA PRO A 49 0.21 -2.40 -14.96
C PRO A 49 0.04 -0.98 -15.52
N ALA A 50 -1.02 -0.31 -15.10
CA ALA A 50 -1.35 1.02 -15.57
C ALA A 50 -1.84 1.91 -14.43
N ILE A 51 -1.35 3.14 -14.41
CA ILE A 51 -1.76 4.18 -13.49
C ILE A 51 -2.48 5.27 -14.28
N GLY A 52 -3.65 5.68 -13.80
CA GLY A 52 -4.45 6.71 -14.46
C GLY A 52 -5.70 6.17 -15.15
N GLY A 53 -6.21 6.96 -16.09
CA GLY A 53 -7.49 6.73 -16.75
C GLY A 53 -8.69 7.29 -15.97
N LEU A 54 -9.91 6.91 -16.39
CA LEU A 54 -11.13 7.38 -15.73
C LEU A 54 -11.25 6.79 -14.32
N GLY A 55 -11.63 7.61 -13.34
CA GLY A 55 -11.71 7.25 -11.93
C GLY A 55 -10.33 7.23 -11.26
N LYS A 56 -9.52 6.21 -11.49
CA LYS A 56 -8.17 6.11 -10.90
C LYS A 56 -7.30 7.33 -11.20
N GLY A 57 -7.32 7.84 -12.43
CA GLY A 57 -6.54 9.01 -12.81
C GLY A 57 -6.95 10.29 -12.07
N HIS A 58 -8.22 10.43 -11.72
CA HIS A 58 -8.69 11.56 -10.92
C HIS A 58 -8.12 11.49 -9.51
N LEU A 59 -8.21 10.32 -8.86
CA LEU A 59 -7.66 10.10 -7.51
C LEU A 59 -6.13 10.27 -7.48
N VAL A 60 -5.42 9.73 -8.48
CA VAL A 60 -3.95 9.88 -8.56
C VAL A 60 -3.55 11.35 -8.65
N ARG A 61 -4.27 12.16 -9.44
CA ARG A 61 -3.99 13.61 -9.54
C ARG A 61 -4.24 14.36 -8.23
N GLU A 62 -5.25 13.95 -7.46
CA GLU A 62 -5.53 14.56 -6.15
C GLU A 62 -4.40 14.27 -5.15
N ILE A 63 -3.95 13.02 -5.06
CA ILE A 63 -2.83 12.66 -4.17
C ILE A 63 -1.49 13.21 -4.66
N ASP A 64 -1.27 13.29 -5.97
CA ASP A 64 -0.09 13.91 -6.56
C ASP A 64 0.01 15.40 -6.21
N ALA A 65 -1.11 16.12 -6.25
CA ALA A 65 -1.19 17.52 -5.81
C ALA A 65 -0.85 17.71 -4.32
N LEU A 66 -0.92 16.64 -3.53
CA LEU A 66 -0.53 16.60 -2.11
C LEU A 66 0.87 15.98 -1.91
N ASP A 67 1.69 15.94 -2.96
CA ASP A 67 3.02 15.32 -2.97
C ASP A 67 3.00 13.81 -2.73
N GLY A 68 2.00 13.11 -3.30
CA GLY A 68 1.90 11.65 -3.28
C GLY A 68 3.02 10.97 -4.08
N VAL A 69 3.26 9.70 -3.79
CA VAL A 69 4.38 8.96 -4.38
C VAL A 69 4.00 8.21 -5.67
N MET A 70 2.72 7.91 -5.87
CA MET A 70 2.25 7.08 -6.98
C MET A 70 2.50 7.74 -8.35
N GLY A 71 2.29 9.05 -8.47
CA GLY A 71 2.51 9.80 -9.71
C GLY A 71 3.98 9.78 -10.12
N ASP A 72 4.88 10.16 -9.22
CA ASP A 72 6.34 10.15 -9.44
C ASP A 72 6.87 8.75 -9.83
N VAL A 73 6.41 7.71 -9.14
CA VAL A 73 6.81 6.32 -9.43
C VAL A 73 6.24 5.85 -10.78
N ALA A 74 5.01 6.28 -11.13
CA ALA A 74 4.40 5.95 -12.42
C ALA A 74 5.16 6.59 -13.57
N ASP A 75 5.60 7.82 -13.42
CA ASP A 75 6.39 8.52 -14.44
C ASP A 75 7.75 7.86 -14.66
N LYS A 76 8.44 7.46 -13.59
CA LYS A 76 9.74 6.77 -13.65
C LYS A 76 9.67 5.36 -14.24
N SER A 77 8.55 4.67 -14.08
CA SER A 77 8.34 3.30 -14.57
C SER A 77 7.53 3.22 -15.85
N GLY A 78 7.12 4.37 -16.41
CA GLY A 78 6.23 4.45 -17.55
C GLY A 78 6.88 3.99 -18.85
N ILE A 79 6.18 3.12 -19.58
CA ILE A 79 6.59 2.64 -20.92
C ILE A 79 5.69 3.20 -22.03
N GLN A 80 4.49 3.68 -21.68
CA GLN A 80 3.59 4.35 -22.60
C GLN A 80 2.71 5.36 -21.85
N PHE A 81 2.57 6.55 -22.43
CA PHE A 81 1.75 7.63 -21.90
C PHE A 81 0.65 7.98 -22.88
N ARG A 82 -0.60 8.06 -22.44
CA ARG A 82 -1.75 8.42 -23.27
C ARG A 82 -2.72 9.30 -22.50
N LEU A 83 -3.28 10.29 -23.22
CA LEU A 83 -4.46 11.00 -22.75
C LEU A 83 -5.70 10.29 -23.30
N LEU A 84 -6.47 9.64 -22.43
CA LEU A 84 -7.71 8.97 -22.78
C LEU A 84 -8.83 9.99 -23.02
N ASN A 85 -9.81 9.60 -23.83
CA ASN A 85 -11.02 10.40 -24.09
C ASN A 85 -10.74 11.82 -24.61
N ARG A 86 -9.71 12.01 -25.45
CA ARG A 86 -9.34 13.34 -26.00
C ARG A 86 -10.48 14.03 -26.75
N SER A 87 -11.35 13.27 -27.42
CA SER A 87 -12.53 13.75 -28.17
C SER A 87 -13.73 14.03 -27.25
N ARG A 88 -13.65 13.76 -25.96
CA ARG A 88 -14.73 13.96 -24.98
C ARG A 88 -14.50 15.24 -24.17
N GLY A 89 -15.47 15.58 -23.32
CA GLY A 89 -15.37 16.73 -22.43
C GLY A 89 -14.24 16.62 -21.41
N PRO A 90 -13.77 17.75 -20.84
CA PRO A 90 -12.63 17.77 -19.92
C PRO A 90 -12.77 16.85 -18.71
N ALA A 91 -13.98 16.66 -18.18
CA ALA A 91 -14.25 15.84 -17.02
C ALA A 91 -13.88 14.36 -17.18
N VAL A 92 -13.83 13.85 -18.42
CA VAL A 92 -13.51 12.43 -18.69
C VAL A 92 -12.14 12.27 -19.36
N ARG A 93 -11.42 13.35 -19.61
CA ARG A 93 -10.05 13.29 -20.12
C ARG A 93 -9.13 12.88 -18.97
N GLY A 94 -8.49 11.72 -19.11
CA GLY A 94 -7.60 11.18 -18.08
C GLY A 94 -6.25 10.77 -18.64
N PRO A 95 -5.13 11.29 -18.11
CA PRO A 95 -3.82 10.72 -18.37
C PRO A 95 -3.77 9.27 -17.89
N ARG A 96 -3.11 8.42 -18.66
CA ARG A 96 -2.85 7.04 -18.28
C ARG A 96 -1.43 6.65 -18.68
N THR A 97 -0.71 6.13 -17.72
CA THR A 97 0.62 5.57 -17.90
C THR A 97 0.53 4.05 -17.87
N GLN A 98 1.04 3.39 -18.91
CA GLN A 98 1.34 1.96 -18.86
C GLN A 98 2.74 1.84 -18.26
N SER A 99 2.90 1.05 -17.20
CA SER A 99 4.16 0.94 -16.45
C SER A 99 4.77 -0.45 -16.57
N ASP A 100 6.09 -0.52 -16.50
CA ASP A 100 6.81 -1.75 -16.20
C ASP A 100 6.59 -2.11 -14.73
N ARG A 101 6.07 -3.33 -14.46
CA ARG A 101 5.73 -3.78 -13.10
C ARG A 101 6.94 -3.87 -12.19
N SER A 102 8.05 -4.35 -12.72
CA SER A 102 9.28 -4.55 -11.95
C SER A 102 9.91 -3.22 -11.57
N LEU A 103 9.96 -2.29 -12.51
CA LEU A 103 10.46 -0.93 -12.27
C LEU A 103 9.55 -0.16 -11.32
N TYR A 104 8.22 -0.24 -11.49
CA TYR A 104 7.28 0.43 -10.60
C TYR A 104 7.45 -0.04 -9.14
N ARG A 105 7.50 -1.37 -8.94
CA ARG A 105 7.72 -1.95 -7.62
C ARG A 105 9.07 -1.52 -7.02
N LYS A 106 10.13 -1.59 -7.82
CA LYS A 106 11.47 -1.17 -7.40
C LYS A 106 11.47 0.30 -6.94
N TYR A 107 10.98 1.21 -7.77
CA TYR A 107 10.97 2.64 -7.44
C TYR A 107 10.05 2.97 -6.26
N MET A 108 8.92 2.26 -6.11
CA MET A 108 8.07 2.42 -4.93
C MET A 108 8.79 2.02 -3.64
N GLN A 109 9.50 0.89 -3.65
CA GLN A 109 10.29 0.43 -2.51
C GLN A 109 11.43 1.40 -2.19
N GLU A 110 12.19 1.83 -3.19
CA GLU A 110 13.27 2.82 -3.03
C GLU A 110 12.73 4.13 -2.43
N LYS A 111 11.59 4.61 -2.92
CA LYS A 111 10.97 5.85 -2.43
C LYS A 111 10.57 5.74 -0.96
N LEU A 112 9.94 4.65 -0.56
CA LEU A 112 9.51 4.45 0.83
C LEU A 112 10.69 4.22 1.79
N LEU A 113 11.66 3.43 1.40
CA LEU A 113 12.83 3.12 2.23
C LEU A 113 13.76 4.33 2.46
N ASN A 114 13.63 5.38 1.66
CA ASN A 114 14.41 6.61 1.81
C ASN A 114 13.85 7.59 2.86
N TYR A 115 12.65 7.36 3.41
CA TYR A 115 12.15 8.18 4.51
C TYR A 115 12.82 7.79 5.82
N CYS A 116 13.53 8.72 6.47
CA CYS A 116 14.30 8.46 7.68
C CYS A 116 13.43 8.12 8.91
N ASN A 117 12.18 8.54 8.92
CA ASN A 117 11.20 8.32 9.99
C ASN A 117 10.12 7.29 9.64
N LEU A 118 10.32 6.51 8.58
CA LEU A 118 9.49 5.38 8.20
C LEU A 118 10.26 4.07 8.42
N THR A 119 9.72 3.22 9.28
CA THR A 119 10.23 1.86 9.48
C THR A 119 9.31 0.84 8.83
N VAL A 120 9.85 -0.02 7.96
CA VAL A 120 9.08 -1.04 7.25
C VAL A 120 9.33 -2.42 7.85
N PHE A 121 8.25 -3.14 8.17
CA PHE A 121 8.29 -4.47 8.76
C PHE A 121 7.66 -5.53 7.85
N SER A 122 8.40 -6.62 7.61
CA SER A 122 7.87 -7.85 7.01
C SER A 122 7.36 -8.75 8.13
N ASP A 123 6.19 -8.41 8.67
CA ASP A 123 5.57 -9.13 9.78
C ASP A 123 4.05 -8.89 9.79
N PRO A 124 3.23 -9.88 9.44
CA PRO A 124 1.79 -9.71 9.40
C PRO A 124 1.18 -9.40 10.76
N VAL A 125 0.22 -8.51 10.78
CA VAL A 125 -0.59 -8.20 11.97
C VAL A 125 -1.65 -9.31 12.12
N VAL A 126 -1.83 -9.82 13.34
CA VAL A 126 -2.75 -10.92 13.60
C VAL A 126 -3.87 -10.58 14.59
N LYS A 127 -3.64 -9.60 15.48
CA LYS A 127 -4.62 -9.26 16.50
C LYS A 127 -4.45 -7.81 16.93
N PHE A 128 -5.56 -7.08 17.05
CA PHE A 128 -5.58 -5.75 17.65
C PHE A 128 -5.70 -5.82 19.18
N ILE A 129 -5.10 -4.85 19.84
CA ILE A 129 -5.14 -4.67 21.28
C ILE A 129 -5.98 -3.43 21.58
N PHE A 130 -6.96 -3.59 22.45
CA PHE A 130 -7.85 -2.52 22.88
C PHE A 130 -7.64 -2.22 24.36
N ASP A 131 -7.73 -0.95 24.71
CA ASP A 131 -7.81 -0.46 26.06
C ASP A 131 -9.02 0.46 26.17
N ASN A 132 -9.95 0.15 27.10
CA ASN A 132 -11.17 0.92 27.31
C ASN A 132 -11.93 1.25 26.02
N ASN A 133 -12.13 0.25 25.16
CA ASN A 133 -12.81 0.37 23.85
C ASN A 133 -12.08 1.23 22.80
N SER A 134 -10.85 1.63 23.06
CA SER A 134 -9.96 2.34 22.13
C SER A 134 -8.80 1.44 21.69
N ILE A 135 -8.35 1.59 20.46
CA ILE A 135 -7.19 0.85 19.98
C ILE A 135 -5.93 1.37 20.66
N SER A 136 -5.12 0.47 21.21
CA SER A 136 -3.84 0.80 21.85
C SER A 136 -2.63 0.18 21.14
N GLY A 137 -2.88 -0.75 20.23
CA GLY A 137 -1.83 -1.42 19.48
C GLY A 137 -2.29 -2.72 18.82
N PHE A 138 -1.33 -3.57 18.50
CA PHE A 138 -1.58 -4.88 17.90
C PHE A 138 -0.44 -5.86 18.17
N GLU A 139 -0.68 -7.13 17.89
CA GLU A 139 0.29 -8.21 17.88
C GLU A 139 0.57 -8.67 16.45
N THR A 140 1.85 -8.99 16.18
CA THR A 140 2.30 -9.51 14.91
C THR A 140 2.39 -11.02 14.93
N LYS A 141 2.46 -11.66 13.76
CA LYS A 141 2.64 -13.12 13.63
C LYS A 141 3.93 -13.61 14.30
N LYS A 142 4.98 -12.80 14.35
CA LYS A 142 6.24 -13.11 15.05
C LYS A 142 6.17 -12.87 16.57
N GLY A 143 4.99 -12.55 17.12
CA GLY A 143 4.76 -12.32 18.53
C GLY A 143 5.32 -11.00 19.07
N LYS A 144 5.53 -10.00 18.21
CA LYS A 144 5.88 -8.64 18.63
C LYS A 144 4.62 -7.90 19.02
N LYS A 145 4.69 -7.15 20.11
CA LYS A 145 3.66 -6.20 20.51
C LYS A 145 4.07 -4.82 20.03
N VAL A 146 3.18 -4.15 19.34
CA VAL A 146 3.39 -2.81 18.79
C VAL A 146 2.32 -1.88 19.35
N LEU A 147 2.76 -0.79 19.95
CA LEU A 147 1.89 0.21 20.57
C LEU A 147 1.70 1.37 19.58
N SER A 148 0.47 1.70 19.33
CA SER A 148 0.06 2.90 18.60
C SER A 148 -1.45 3.09 18.77
N ASN A 149 -1.88 4.31 18.94
CA ASN A 149 -3.30 4.67 18.99
C ASN A 149 -3.82 5.24 17.65
N LYS A 150 -2.96 5.29 16.63
CA LYS A 150 -3.31 5.75 15.27
C LYS A 150 -2.91 4.68 14.27
N ILE A 151 -3.88 3.88 13.85
CA ILE A 151 -3.67 2.76 12.93
C ILE A 151 -4.48 2.99 11.66
N ILE A 152 -3.79 2.94 10.52
CA ILE A 152 -4.39 3.05 9.18
C ILE A 152 -4.42 1.66 8.57
N LEU A 153 -5.62 1.12 8.37
CA LEU A 153 -5.83 -0.22 7.84
C LEU A 153 -6.05 -0.18 6.32
N THR A 154 -5.11 -0.76 5.56
CA THR A 154 -5.13 -0.78 4.09
C THR A 154 -4.95 -2.21 3.55
N THR A 155 -5.71 -3.14 4.09
CA THR A 155 -5.58 -4.58 3.80
C THR A 155 -6.09 -5.02 2.42
N GLY A 156 -6.64 -4.08 1.64
CA GLY A 156 -7.23 -4.38 0.34
C GLY A 156 -8.59 -5.10 0.45
N THR A 157 -8.93 -5.84 -0.60
CA THR A 157 -10.26 -6.44 -0.77
C THR A 157 -10.30 -7.97 -0.67
N PHE A 158 -9.17 -8.59 -0.34
CA PHE A 158 -9.03 -10.06 -0.34
C PHE A 158 -8.90 -10.65 1.07
N LEU A 159 -9.56 -10.05 2.05
CA LEU A 159 -9.62 -10.62 3.41
C LEU A 159 -10.39 -11.95 3.37
N ASN A 160 -9.79 -13.00 3.95
CA ASN A 160 -10.34 -14.35 3.93
C ASN A 160 -10.69 -14.85 2.51
N GLY A 161 -9.93 -14.41 1.53
CA GLY A 161 -10.13 -14.81 0.13
C GLY A 161 -9.91 -16.31 -0.08
N LEU A 162 -10.65 -16.87 -1.03
CA LEU A 162 -10.52 -18.26 -1.46
C LEU A 162 -10.35 -18.29 -2.98
N ILE A 163 -9.26 -18.87 -3.43
CA ILE A 163 -8.99 -19.05 -4.86
C ILE A 163 -9.50 -20.43 -5.27
N HIS A 164 -10.19 -20.47 -6.38
CA HIS A 164 -10.63 -21.70 -7.03
C HIS A 164 -9.84 -21.90 -8.32
N ILE A 165 -9.20 -23.06 -8.45
CA ILE A 165 -8.54 -23.51 -9.69
C ILE A 165 -9.07 -24.90 -10.00
N GLY A 166 -10.09 -24.99 -10.85
CA GLY A 166 -10.87 -26.19 -11.00
C GLY A 166 -11.56 -26.57 -9.68
N ASP A 167 -11.32 -27.77 -9.20
CA ASP A 167 -11.88 -28.29 -7.93
C ASP A 167 -11.00 -27.96 -6.71
N GLU A 168 -9.78 -27.46 -6.93
CA GLU A 168 -8.88 -27.09 -5.84
C GLU A 168 -9.29 -25.73 -5.25
N ARG A 169 -9.29 -25.66 -3.92
CA ARG A 169 -9.59 -24.45 -3.14
C ARG A 169 -8.42 -24.09 -2.26
N THR A 170 -7.83 -22.92 -2.50
CA THR A 170 -6.69 -22.44 -1.73
C THR A 170 -7.05 -21.13 -1.03
N PRO A 171 -6.94 -21.03 0.32
CA PRO A 171 -7.12 -19.76 1.02
C PRO A 171 -6.04 -18.78 0.58
N ALA A 172 -6.40 -17.80 -0.23
CA ALA A 172 -5.52 -16.72 -0.68
C ALA A 172 -6.34 -15.61 -1.33
N GLY A 173 -5.77 -14.40 -1.43
CA GLY A 173 -6.41 -13.29 -2.10
C GLY A 173 -6.29 -13.35 -3.62
N ARG A 174 -5.20 -13.94 -4.12
CA ARG A 174 -4.91 -14.07 -5.55
C ARG A 174 -3.88 -15.19 -5.77
N TYR A 175 -3.90 -15.82 -6.95
CA TYR A 175 -2.87 -16.76 -7.37
C TYR A 175 -1.48 -16.11 -7.26
N LEU A 176 -0.55 -16.71 -6.53
CA LEU A 176 0.78 -16.22 -6.16
C LEU A 176 0.80 -15.03 -5.18
N SER A 177 -0.31 -14.57 -4.66
CA SER A 177 -0.37 -13.57 -3.60
C SER A 177 -1.03 -14.15 -2.36
N LEU A 178 -0.24 -14.69 -1.47
CA LEU A 178 -0.69 -15.23 -0.18
C LEU A 178 -0.95 -14.06 0.78
N ILE A 179 -2.15 -13.52 0.77
CA ILE A 179 -2.59 -12.57 1.80
C ILE A 179 -3.40 -13.35 2.83
N HIS A 180 -2.71 -13.85 3.83
CA HIS A 180 -3.35 -14.35 5.05
C HIS A 180 -3.42 -13.21 6.07
N ILE A 181 -4.60 -12.70 6.25
CA ILE A 181 -4.91 -11.84 7.39
C ILE A 181 -6.02 -12.51 8.18
#